data_6b45d6422b1b8a8a25dcf83f9179d56b
#
_entry.id   6b45d6422b1b8a8a25dcf83f9179d56b
#
_cell.length_a   1.000
_cell.length_b   1.000
_cell.length_c   1.000
_cell.angle_alpha   90.00
_cell.angle_beta   90.00
_cell.angle_gamma   90.00
#
_symmetry.space_group_name_H-M   'P 1'
#
loop_
_entity.id
_entity.type
_entity.pdbx_description
1 polymer ?
#
loop_
_entity_poly.entity_id
_entity_poly.type
_entity_poly.pdbx_seq_one_letter_code
_entity_poly.pdbx_strand_id
1 'polypeptide(L)'
;MSTQRVSAILVVHDGSTWLPEVVASIVSQSRNVDQILAVDTGSTDGSAKLLKGARIPVATLDRTTGFGEAISYGVEKIAAPIEGVEEWIWILHDDCALHPAALESLLTAISERPSVVMAGPKLLGWHNRTHLLEVGISLA
;
A
#
# COMPACT_ATOMS: atom_id res chain seq x y z
N MET A 1 -25.20 2.93 -3.85
CA MET A 1 -23.77 2.64 -3.98
C MET A 1 -23.15 2.68 -2.60
N SER A 2 -22.46 1.62 -2.22
CA SER A 2 -21.66 1.64 -1.01
C SER A 2 -20.49 2.62 -1.23
N THR A 3 -20.30 3.56 -0.31
CA THR A 3 -19.13 4.45 -0.33
C THR A 3 -17.94 3.65 0.18
N GLN A 4 -16.93 3.46 -0.67
CA GLN A 4 -15.71 2.77 -0.31
C GLN A 4 -14.66 3.75 0.19
N ARG A 5 -14.06 3.46 1.32
CA ARG A 5 -12.94 4.20 1.90
C ARG A 5 -11.69 3.31 1.94
N VAL A 6 -10.58 3.84 1.48
CA VAL A 6 -9.32 3.09 1.37
C VAL A 6 -8.23 3.76 2.19
N SER A 7 -7.67 2.99 3.11
CA SER A 7 -6.51 3.38 3.92
C SER A 7 -5.27 2.65 3.43
N ALA A 8 -4.27 3.36 2.95
CA ALA A 8 -3.00 2.77 2.53
C ALA A 8 -2.03 2.68 3.72
N ILE A 9 -1.42 1.51 3.89
CA ILE A 9 -0.31 1.28 4.81
C ILE A 9 0.92 0.95 3.97
N LEU A 10 1.89 1.85 3.97
CA LEU A 10 3.16 1.68 3.25
C LEU A 10 4.25 1.27 4.24
N VAL A 11 4.69 0.03 4.19
CA VAL A 11 5.82 -0.44 5.02
C VAL A 11 7.12 -0.13 4.33
N VAL A 12 8.06 0.49 5.07
CA VAL A 12 9.34 0.95 4.55
C VAL A 12 10.49 0.39 5.39
N HIS A 13 11.50 -0.16 4.70
CA HIS A 13 12.73 -0.63 5.31
C HIS A 13 13.91 -0.48 4.34
N ASP A 14 14.72 0.57 4.54
CA ASP A 14 15.86 0.90 3.68
C ASP A 14 15.52 0.95 2.17
N GLY A 15 14.35 1.50 1.83
CA GLY A 15 13.79 1.54 0.49
C GLY A 15 14.13 2.79 -0.33
N SER A 16 15.13 3.59 0.05
CA SER A 16 15.41 4.91 -0.55
C SER A 16 15.61 4.88 -2.06
N THR A 17 16.10 3.76 -2.61
CA THR A 17 16.31 3.57 -4.05
C THR A 17 15.00 3.56 -4.83
N TRP A 18 13.95 2.93 -4.28
CA TRP A 18 12.68 2.68 -4.97
C TRP A 18 11.58 3.66 -4.57
N LEU A 19 11.68 4.15 -3.33
CA LEU A 19 10.65 4.94 -2.67
C LEU A 19 10.19 6.19 -3.45
N PRO A 20 11.05 6.95 -4.18
CA PRO A 20 10.59 8.07 -4.98
C PRO A 20 9.57 7.67 -6.05
N GLU A 21 9.81 6.57 -6.77
CA GLU A 21 8.89 6.05 -7.79
C GLU A 21 7.63 5.47 -7.14
N VAL A 22 7.77 4.74 -6.04
CA VAL A 22 6.64 4.19 -5.29
C VAL A 22 5.70 5.30 -4.80
N VAL A 23 6.24 6.33 -4.15
CA VAL A 23 5.45 7.48 -3.68
C VAL A 23 4.77 8.20 -4.83
N ALA A 24 5.49 8.48 -5.92
CA ALA A 24 4.91 9.10 -7.11
C ALA A 24 3.75 8.25 -7.67
N SER A 25 3.89 6.92 -7.68
CA SER A 25 2.85 6.02 -8.16
C SER A 25 1.61 5.98 -7.26
N ILE A 26 1.77 6.17 -5.96
CA ILE A 26 0.64 6.26 -5.00
C ILE A 26 -0.15 7.56 -5.22
N VAL A 27 0.54 8.69 -5.33
CA VAL A 27 -0.13 10.01 -5.45
C VAL A 27 -0.73 10.25 -6.82
N SER A 28 -0.31 9.49 -7.84
CA SER A 28 -0.82 9.60 -9.23
C SER A 28 -1.93 8.59 -9.57
N GLN A 29 -2.49 7.90 -8.58
CA GLN A 29 -3.60 6.97 -8.81
C GLN A 29 -4.83 7.70 -9.35
N SER A 30 -5.54 7.09 -10.32
CA SER A 30 -6.82 7.60 -10.84
C SER A 30 -7.89 7.67 -9.74
N ARG A 31 -7.86 6.76 -8.79
CA ARG A 31 -8.60 6.81 -7.52
C ARG A 31 -7.61 7.03 -6.38
N ASN A 32 -7.67 8.19 -5.73
CA ASN A 32 -6.80 8.48 -4.58
C ASN A 32 -7.19 7.63 -3.37
N VAL A 33 -6.23 7.33 -2.51
CA VAL A 33 -6.50 6.80 -1.17
C VAL A 33 -7.13 7.89 -0.30
N ASP A 34 -7.95 7.49 0.67
CA ASP A 34 -8.61 8.44 1.59
C ASP A 34 -7.68 8.82 2.74
N GLN A 35 -6.76 7.93 3.09
CA GLN A 35 -5.66 8.20 4.02
C GLN A 35 -4.46 7.30 3.70
N ILE A 36 -3.28 7.73 4.13
CA ILE A 36 -2.03 6.99 4.01
C ILE A 36 -1.21 7.14 5.28
N LEU A 37 -0.61 6.04 5.72
CA LEU A 37 0.40 6.02 6.76
C LEU A 37 1.59 5.18 6.28
N ALA A 38 2.78 5.75 6.33
CA ALA A 38 4.01 4.98 6.18
C ALA A 38 4.44 4.46 7.56
N VAL A 39 4.83 3.20 7.62
CA VAL A 39 5.44 2.57 8.79
C VAL A 39 6.88 2.24 8.45
N ASP A 40 7.78 3.04 8.96
CA ASP A 40 9.23 2.88 8.76
C ASP A 40 9.81 1.99 9.87
N THR A 41 10.33 0.85 9.52
CA THR A 41 10.94 -0.11 10.44
C THR A 41 12.43 0.18 10.65
N GLY A 42 12.76 1.41 11.03
CA GLY A 42 14.10 1.83 11.41
C GLY A 42 15.07 1.96 10.25
N SER A 43 14.64 2.54 9.14
CA SER A 43 15.51 2.81 7.98
C SER A 43 16.68 3.73 8.32
N THR A 44 17.83 3.44 7.72
CA THR A 44 19.08 4.21 7.91
C THR A 44 19.60 4.85 6.63
N ASP A 45 18.90 4.66 5.52
CA ASP A 45 19.31 5.03 4.16
C ASP A 45 18.73 6.36 3.64
N GLY A 46 18.00 7.09 4.47
CA GLY A 46 17.33 8.33 4.06
C GLY A 46 15.86 8.18 3.69
N SER A 47 15.28 6.97 3.75
CA SER A 47 13.85 6.71 3.46
C SER A 47 12.91 7.62 4.25
N ALA A 48 13.13 7.77 5.55
CA ALA A 48 12.32 8.64 6.40
C ALA A 48 12.32 10.11 5.93
N LYS A 49 13.46 10.61 5.42
CA LYS A 49 13.57 11.97 4.86
C LYS A 49 12.77 12.11 3.56
N LEU A 50 12.77 11.09 2.70
CA LEU A 50 11.99 11.08 1.47
C LEU A 50 10.49 11.11 1.75
N LEU A 51 10.01 10.30 2.70
CA LEU A 51 8.61 10.28 3.12
C LEU A 51 8.17 11.63 3.69
N LYS A 52 8.98 12.23 4.54
CA LYS A 52 8.72 13.57 5.11
C LYS A 52 8.67 14.63 4.01
N GLY A 53 9.58 14.58 3.04
CA GLY A 53 9.58 15.48 1.88
C GLY A 53 8.32 15.34 1.02
N ALA A 54 7.79 14.13 0.91
CA ALA A 54 6.53 13.84 0.23
C ALA A 54 5.27 14.15 1.08
N ARG A 55 5.44 14.64 2.31
CA ARG A 55 4.38 14.93 3.28
C ARG A 55 3.49 13.72 3.63
N ILE A 56 4.06 12.52 3.58
CA ILE A 56 3.40 11.30 4.03
C ILE A 56 3.61 11.18 5.54
N PRO A 57 2.54 11.00 6.34
CA PRO A 57 2.67 10.70 7.77
C PRO A 57 3.49 9.43 7.98
N VAL A 58 4.45 9.47 8.90
CA VAL A 58 5.37 8.36 9.18
C VAL A 58 5.32 7.99 10.65
N ALA A 59 5.14 6.71 10.94
CA ALA A 59 5.41 6.10 12.22
C ALA A 59 6.71 5.30 12.13
N THR A 60 7.62 5.49 13.08
CA THR A 60 8.89 4.77 13.11
C THR A 60 8.86 3.70 14.19
N LEU A 61 9.18 2.47 13.80
CA LEU A 61 9.29 1.31 14.67
C LEU A 61 10.75 0.84 14.76
N ASP A 62 11.00 -0.11 15.65
CA ASP A 62 12.31 -0.74 15.78
C ASP A 62 12.70 -1.49 14.49
N ARG A 63 14.01 -1.53 14.21
CA ARG A 63 14.56 -2.17 13.01
C ARG A 63 14.29 -3.67 12.93
N THR A 64 14.02 -4.30 14.05
CA THR A 64 13.69 -5.73 14.14
C THR A 64 12.21 -6.02 13.90
N THR A 65 11.37 -5.00 13.73
CA THR A 65 9.93 -5.13 13.48
C THR A 65 9.69 -5.83 12.15
N GLY A 66 8.92 -6.93 12.18
CA GLY A 66 8.54 -7.66 10.98
C GLY A 66 7.48 -6.94 10.15
N PHE A 67 7.35 -7.31 8.87
CA PHE A 67 6.37 -6.71 7.95
C PHE A 67 4.93 -6.80 8.47
N GLY A 68 4.49 -7.97 8.92
CA GLY A 68 3.13 -8.17 9.46
C GLY A 68 2.87 -7.36 10.72
N GLU A 69 3.86 -7.21 11.60
CA GLU A 69 3.77 -6.39 12.80
C GLU A 69 3.65 -4.91 12.44
N ALA A 70 4.42 -4.44 11.45
CA ALA A 70 4.33 -3.08 10.94
C ALA A 70 2.95 -2.78 10.35
N ILE A 71 2.35 -3.72 9.60
CA ILE A 71 0.98 -3.60 9.08
C ILE A 71 -0.03 -3.52 10.23
N SER A 72 0.04 -4.41 11.22
CA SER A 72 -0.86 -4.41 12.37
C SER A 72 -0.81 -3.07 13.12
N TYR A 73 0.40 -2.57 13.36
CA TYR A 73 0.60 -1.25 13.96
C TYR A 73 -0.04 -0.14 13.12
N GLY A 74 0.19 -0.16 11.79
CA GLY A 74 -0.38 0.83 10.89
C GLY A 74 -1.92 0.85 10.92
N VAL A 75 -2.55 -0.33 10.92
CA VAL A 75 -4.01 -0.47 11.01
C VAL A 75 -4.56 0.11 12.32
N GLU A 76 -3.86 -0.06 13.44
CA GLU A 76 -4.25 0.51 14.73
C GLU A 76 -4.14 2.05 14.77
N LYS A 77 -3.29 2.64 13.93
CA LYS A 77 -3.01 4.09 13.93
C LYS A 77 -3.80 4.88 12.90
N ILE A 78 -4.39 4.22 11.90
CA ILE A 78 -5.28 4.90 10.96
C ILE A 78 -6.61 5.27 11.63
N ALA A 79 -7.34 6.20 11.02
CA ALA A 79 -8.63 6.63 11.53
C ALA A 79 -9.63 5.46 11.63
N ALA A 80 -10.42 5.45 12.70
CA ALA A 80 -11.41 4.43 12.95
C ALA A 80 -12.39 4.24 11.78
N PRO A 81 -12.93 3.04 11.59
CA PRO A 81 -13.96 2.77 10.60
C PRO A 81 -15.18 3.67 10.76
N ILE A 82 -15.83 4.00 9.65
CA ILE A 82 -17.04 4.82 9.62
C ILE A 82 -18.24 3.91 9.41
N GLU A 83 -19.25 4.03 10.25
CA GLU A 83 -20.48 3.24 10.12
C GLU A 83 -21.15 3.47 8.75
N GLY A 84 -21.54 2.38 8.09
CA GLY A 84 -22.17 2.40 6.77
C GLY A 84 -21.21 2.62 5.61
N VAL A 85 -19.90 2.69 5.85
CA VAL A 85 -18.85 2.80 4.84
C VAL A 85 -18.13 1.47 4.72
N GLU A 86 -17.88 1.02 3.50
CA GLU A 86 -17.07 -0.15 3.22
C GLU A 86 -15.58 0.22 3.32
N GLU A 87 -14.88 -0.31 4.32
CA GLU A 87 -13.48 0.03 4.63
C GLU A 87 -12.53 -1.00 4.01
N TRP A 88 -11.52 -0.51 3.31
CA TRP A 88 -10.45 -1.31 2.74
C TRP A 88 -9.08 -0.87 3.22
N ILE A 89 -8.20 -1.82 3.51
CA ILE A 89 -6.79 -1.57 3.79
C ILE A 89 -5.98 -1.94 2.55
N TRP A 90 -5.23 -0.99 2.03
CA TRP A 90 -4.30 -1.24 0.93
C TRP A 90 -2.88 -1.38 1.47
N ILE A 91 -2.37 -2.60 1.45
CA ILE A 91 -1.04 -2.93 1.93
C ILE A 91 -0.05 -2.70 0.80
N LEU A 92 0.95 -1.86 1.04
CA LEU A 92 1.96 -1.46 0.07
C LEU A 92 3.37 -1.72 0.60
N HIS A 93 4.27 -2.04 -0.31
CA HIS A 93 5.69 -2.24 -0.04
C HIS A 93 6.52 -1.13 -0.69
N ASP A 94 7.70 -0.81 -0.14
CA ASP A 94 8.56 0.30 -0.57
C ASP A 94 9.31 0.07 -1.88
N ASP A 95 9.21 -1.13 -2.46
CA ASP A 95 9.79 -1.54 -3.74
C ASP A 95 8.74 -1.94 -4.80
N CYS A 96 7.49 -1.50 -4.62
CA CYS A 96 6.38 -1.86 -5.51
C CYS A 96 5.70 -0.62 -6.10
N ALA A 97 6.08 -0.22 -7.32
CA ALA A 97 5.44 0.88 -8.03
C ALA A 97 4.10 0.43 -8.66
N LEU A 98 3.10 1.28 -8.55
CA LEU A 98 1.72 0.98 -8.91
C LEU A 98 1.39 1.47 -10.33
N HIS A 99 0.59 0.68 -11.06
CA HIS A 99 -0.04 1.20 -12.27
C HIS A 99 -1.03 2.32 -11.91
N PRO A 100 -1.17 3.40 -12.71
CA PRO A 100 -2.05 4.53 -12.38
C PRO A 100 -3.50 4.16 -12.06
N ALA A 101 -4.03 3.09 -12.65
CA ALA A 101 -5.39 2.59 -12.40
C ALA A 101 -5.43 1.39 -11.44
N ALA A 102 -4.37 1.11 -10.67
CA ALA A 102 -4.30 -0.11 -9.86
C ALA A 102 -5.40 -0.15 -8.79
N LEU A 103 -5.54 0.89 -8.00
CA LEU A 103 -6.55 0.95 -6.94
C LEU A 103 -7.97 0.90 -7.52
N GLU A 104 -8.26 1.69 -8.53
CA GLU A 104 -9.58 1.73 -9.18
C GLU A 104 -9.97 0.36 -9.73
N SER A 105 -9.03 -0.34 -10.39
CA SER A 105 -9.25 -1.69 -10.93
C SER A 105 -9.53 -2.72 -9.83
N LEU A 106 -8.79 -2.66 -8.72
CA LEU A 106 -9.02 -3.54 -7.57
C LEU A 106 -10.41 -3.30 -6.95
N LEU A 107 -10.78 -2.05 -6.72
CA LEU A 107 -12.09 -1.70 -6.17
C LEU A 107 -13.24 -2.11 -7.08
N THR A 108 -13.08 -1.95 -8.40
CA THR A 108 -14.07 -2.42 -9.38
C THR A 108 -14.24 -3.93 -9.31
N ALA A 109 -13.15 -4.69 -9.30
CA ALA A 109 -13.19 -6.14 -9.23
C ALA A 109 -13.84 -6.67 -7.92
N ILE A 110 -13.62 -5.97 -6.81
CA ILE A 110 -14.23 -6.27 -5.52
C ILE A 110 -15.75 -6.00 -5.57
N SER A 111 -16.16 -4.86 -6.11
CA SER A 111 -17.56 -4.45 -6.19
C SER A 111 -18.44 -5.44 -6.98
N GLU A 112 -17.85 -6.12 -7.96
CA GLU A 112 -18.53 -7.15 -8.75
C GLU A 112 -18.71 -8.48 -8.00
N ARG A 113 -18.06 -8.65 -6.87
CA ARG A 113 -18.00 -9.90 -6.10
C ARG A 113 -18.11 -9.66 -4.59
N PRO A 114 -19.32 -9.51 -4.06
CA PRO A 114 -19.55 -9.13 -2.65
C PRO A 114 -18.94 -10.08 -1.60
N SER A 115 -18.57 -11.31 -1.98
CA SER A 115 -17.93 -12.27 -1.08
C SER A 115 -16.40 -12.12 -1.00
N VAL A 116 -15.82 -11.25 -1.80
CA VAL A 116 -14.36 -11.02 -1.79
C VAL A 116 -13.99 -10.19 -0.58
N VAL A 117 -13.04 -10.69 0.18
CA VAL A 117 -12.46 -10.02 1.37
C VAL A 117 -10.99 -9.63 1.16
N MET A 118 -10.38 -10.09 0.08
CA MET A 118 -9.00 -9.79 -0.30
C MET A 118 -8.87 -9.79 -1.82
N ALA A 119 -8.14 -8.83 -2.36
CA ALA A 119 -7.78 -8.76 -3.78
C ALA A 119 -6.33 -8.31 -3.94
N GLY A 120 -5.65 -8.83 -4.94
CA GLY A 120 -4.29 -8.45 -5.27
C GLY A 120 -4.09 -8.27 -6.77
N PRO A 121 -3.18 -7.40 -7.19
CA PRO A 121 -2.83 -7.22 -8.59
C PRO A 121 -1.93 -8.35 -9.07
N LYS A 122 -1.73 -8.43 -10.39
CA LYS A 122 -0.57 -9.12 -10.94
C LYS A 122 0.70 -8.30 -10.69
N LEU A 123 1.81 -8.96 -10.45
CA LEU A 123 3.12 -8.34 -10.27
C LEU A 123 3.98 -8.54 -11.52
N LEU A 124 4.59 -7.47 -11.98
CA LEU A 124 5.48 -7.46 -13.14
C LEU A 124 6.90 -7.10 -12.69
N GLY A 125 7.89 -7.53 -13.47
CA GLY A 125 9.29 -7.19 -13.20
C GLY A 125 9.52 -5.67 -13.27
N TRP A 126 10.30 -5.13 -12.32
CA TRP A 126 10.60 -3.70 -12.25
C TRP A 126 11.26 -3.17 -13.53
N HIS A 127 12.30 -3.86 -13.99
CA HIS A 127 13.04 -3.47 -15.21
C HIS A 127 12.44 -4.02 -16.50
N ASN A 128 11.69 -5.10 -16.42
CA ASN A 128 11.00 -5.70 -17.55
C ASN A 128 9.52 -5.88 -17.23
N ARG A 129 8.73 -4.87 -17.56
CA ARG A 129 7.29 -4.83 -17.28
C ARG A 129 6.44 -5.80 -18.13
N THR A 130 7.07 -6.56 -19.04
CA THR A 130 6.42 -7.67 -19.77
C THR A 130 6.63 -9.00 -19.05
N HIS A 131 7.54 -9.07 -18.07
CA HIS A 131 7.82 -10.27 -17.29
C HIS A 131 6.84 -10.37 -16.12
N LEU A 132 5.94 -11.35 -16.17
CA LEU A 132 5.02 -11.64 -15.08
C LEU A 132 5.78 -12.35 -13.97
N LEU A 133 5.79 -11.77 -12.76
CA LEU A 133 6.39 -12.35 -11.57
C LEU A 133 5.38 -13.20 -10.81
N GLU A 134 4.17 -12.67 -10.61
CA GLU A 134 3.15 -13.31 -9.80
C GLU A 134 1.73 -12.86 -10.20
N VAL A 135 0.77 -13.77 -10.11
CA VAL A 135 -0.65 -13.50 -10.21
C VAL A 135 -1.43 -14.44 -9.27
N GLY A 136 -1.76 -13.95 -8.08
CA GLY A 136 -2.46 -14.70 -7.06
C GLY A 136 -1.62 -15.79 -6.38
N ILE A 137 -2.19 -16.38 -5.33
CA ILE A 137 -1.61 -17.48 -4.55
C ILE A 137 -2.63 -18.61 -4.52
N SER A 138 -2.21 -19.82 -4.87
CA SER A 138 -3.02 -21.02 -4.71
C SER A 138 -2.57 -21.79 -3.48
N LEU A 139 -3.53 -22.17 -2.64
CA LEU A 139 -3.29 -23.10 -1.53
C LEU A 139 -3.68 -24.51 -2.01
N ALA A 140 -2.75 -25.44 -1.96
CA ALA A 140 -2.99 -26.85 -2.27
C ALA A 140 -3.42 -27.62 -1.03
#